data_62cd117781e41bcabbf2ab74d4221cac
#
_entry.id   62cd117781e41bcabbf2ab74d4221cac
#
_cell.length_a   1.000
_cell.length_b   1.000
_cell.length_c   1.000
_cell.angle_alpha   90.00
_cell.angle_beta   90.00
_cell.angle_gamma   90.00
#
_symmetry.space_group_name_H-M   'P 1'
#
loop_
_entity.id
_entity.type
_entity.pdbx_description
1 polymer ?
#
loop_
_entity_poly.entity_id
_entity_poly.type
_entity_poly.pdbx_seq_one_letter_code
_entity_poly.pdbx_strand_id
1 'polypeptide(L)'
;MLLNTLAPAPGAKKEKRRLGRGIGSGLGKTGGRGHKGLKSRSGGKVRPGFEGGQMPLKQRLPKFGFTSLKSLVSAEVRLHEIAAVNGDVVDLASLMEANIIARTVKFAKVVLSGEITRPVTVKGLGATKGARAAIEAAGGKVEE
;
A
#
# COMPACT_ATOMS: atom_id res chain seq x y z
N MET A 1 35.88 -2.50 17.03
CA MET A 1 35.63 -1.62 15.91
C MET A 1 36.13 -0.24 16.25
N LEU A 2 37.06 0.32 15.50
CA LEU A 2 37.62 1.65 15.77
C LEU A 2 36.85 2.69 14.92
N LEU A 3 36.67 3.90 15.43
CA LEU A 3 35.92 4.97 14.72
C LEU A 3 36.53 5.32 13.36
N ASN A 4 37.85 5.19 13.22
CA ASN A 4 38.58 5.45 11.97
C ASN A 4 38.41 4.33 10.92
N THR A 5 37.88 3.17 11.30
CA THR A 5 37.62 2.04 10.38
C THR A 5 36.18 1.97 9.91
N LEU A 6 35.33 2.92 10.36
CA LEU A 6 33.94 3.02 9.88
C LEU A 6 33.91 3.51 8.43
N ALA A 7 33.49 2.66 7.54
CA ALA A 7 33.30 2.96 6.12
C ALA A 7 31.98 2.37 5.64
N PRO A 8 31.31 3.03 4.70
CA PRO A 8 30.13 2.43 4.07
C PRO A 8 30.52 1.17 3.31
N ALA A 9 29.60 0.23 3.20
CA ALA A 9 29.82 -0.99 2.42
C ALA A 9 30.19 -0.66 0.97
N PRO A 10 30.98 -1.51 0.28
CA PRO A 10 31.33 -1.30 -1.11
C PRO A 10 30.09 -1.10 -1.99
N GLY A 11 30.06 -0.03 -2.78
CA GLY A 11 28.93 0.35 -3.63
C GLY A 11 27.78 1.11 -2.96
N ALA A 12 27.75 1.25 -1.63
CA ALA A 12 26.73 2.02 -0.93
C ALA A 12 26.81 3.53 -1.23
N LYS A 13 28.01 4.04 -1.51
CA LYS A 13 28.25 5.44 -1.84
C LYS A 13 28.77 5.53 -3.28
N LYS A 14 27.94 6.04 -4.19
CA LYS A 14 28.33 6.25 -5.59
C LYS A 14 29.13 7.54 -5.73
N GLU A 15 30.15 7.52 -6.57
CA GLU A 15 30.90 8.74 -6.93
C GLU A 15 30.01 9.75 -7.64
N LYS A 16 30.22 11.04 -7.32
CA LYS A 16 29.48 12.14 -7.94
C LYS A 16 29.85 12.27 -9.41
N ARG A 17 28.89 12.06 -10.30
CA ARG A 17 29.08 12.24 -11.73
C ARG A 17 29.22 13.72 -12.08
N ARG A 18 30.33 14.11 -12.71
CA ARG A 18 30.60 15.48 -13.16
C ARG A 18 30.27 15.64 -14.64
N LEU A 19 29.27 16.47 -14.94
CA LEU A 19 28.83 16.74 -16.31
C LEU A 19 29.64 17.88 -16.94
N GLY A 20 29.80 17.88 -18.27
CA GLY A 20 30.47 18.95 -19.01
C GLY A 20 31.98 19.07 -18.73
N ARG A 21 32.69 17.99 -18.45
CA ARG A 21 34.13 17.96 -18.14
C ARG A 21 34.93 17.20 -19.18
N GLY A 22 34.77 17.59 -20.43
CA GLY A 22 35.50 17.08 -21.57
C GLY A 22 34.80 15.94 -22.32
N ILE A 23 35.18 15.76 -23.58
CA ILE A 23 34.59 14.76 -24.48
C ILE A 23 34.93 13.33 -24.02
N GLY A 24 36.16 13.12 -23.56
CA GLY A 24 36.65 11.83 -23.10
C GLY A 24 35.86 11.25 -21.90
N SER A 25 35.14 12.09 -21.14
CA SER A 25 34.30 11.62 -20.05
C SER A 25 32.99 10.97 -20.53
N GLY A 26 32.64 11.07 -21.81
CA GLY A 26 31.32 10.65 -22.36
C GLY A 26 30.16 11.59 -21.96
N LEU A 27 30.41 12.54 -21.08
CA LEU A 27 29.39 13.47 -20.55
C LEU A 27 29.78 14.93 -20.80
N GLY A 28 30.64 15.17 -21.77
CA GLY A 28 31.01 16.50 -22.26
C GLY A 28 29.87 17.18 -23.01
N LYS A 29 30.09 18.43 -23.44
CA LYS A 29 29.18 19.25 -24.25
C LYS A 29 27.78 19.36 -23.60
N THR A 30 26.83 18.53 -23.98
CA THR A 30 25.42 18.54 -23.50
C THR A 30 25.20 17.84 -22.16
N GLY A 31 26.23 17.23 -21.58
CA GLY A 31 26.15 16.54 -20.31
C GLY A 31 25.18 15.33 -20.30
N GLY A 32 24.97 14.70 -21.47
CA GLY A 32 24.03 13.58 -21.62
C GLY A 32 22.56 13.97 -21.77
N ARG A 33 22.24 15.28 -21.86
CA ARG A 33 20.86 15.76 -22.01
C ARG A 33 20.39 15.88 -23.47
N GLY A 34 21.31 15.77 -24.44
CA GLY A 34 21.02 16.00 -25.84
C GLY A 34 20.82 17.49 -26.19
N HIS A 35 20.21 17.75 -27.34
CA HIS A 35 19.91 19.09 -27.84
C HIS A 35 18.42 19.37 -27.69
N LYS A 36 18.02 20.62 -27.40
CA LYS A 36 16.65 21.12 -27.35
C LYS A 36 15.70 20.24 -26.49
N GLY A 37 14.45 20.66 -26.32
CA GLY A 37 13.42 19.95 -25.57
C GLY A 37 13.38 20.31 -24.07
N LEU A 38 12.30 19.91 -23.43
CA LEU A 38 12.02 20.24 -22.01
C LEU A 38 13.04 19.67 -21.04
N LYS A 39 13.55 18.45 -21.28
CA LYS A 39 14.51 17.79 -20.38
C LYS A 39 15.91 18.36 -20.43
N SER A 40 16.27 19.13 -21.48
CA SER A 40 17.61 19.74 -21.63
C SER A 40 17.74 21.12 -20.98
N ARG A 41 16.64 21.73 -20.52
CA ARG A 41 16.63 23.03 -19.84
C ARG A 41 16.89 22.87 -18.33
N SER A 42 17.32 23.98 -17.68
CA SER A 42 17.41 24.01 -16.21
C SER A 42 16.06 23.72 -15.57
N GLY A 43 16.04 22.82 -14.58
CA GLY A 43 14.79 22.39 -13.94
C GLY A 43 13.79 21.69 -14.86
N GLY A 44 14.15 21.49 -16.13
CA GLY A 44 13.27 20.92 -17.14
C GLY A 44 12.81 19.51 -16.81
N LYS A 45 11.49 19.35 -16.66
CA LYS A 45 10.83 18.06 -16.39
C LYS A 45 9.58 17.96 -17.24
N VAL A 46 9.38 16.81 -17.83
CA VAL A 46 8.12 16.49 -18.50
C VAL A 46 7.09 16.13 -17.41
N ARG A 47 5.95 16.78 -17.43
CA ARG A 47 4.84 16.45 -16.51
C ARG A 47 4.36 15.01 -16.71
N PRO A 48 3.98 14.28 -15.64
CA PRO A 48 3.45 12.93 -15.77
C PRO A 48 2.24 12.88 -16.70
N GLY A 49 2.22 11.88 -17.59
CA GLY A 49 1.12 11.70 -18.55
C GLY A 49 1.14 12.66 -19.75
N PHE A 50 2.21 13.44 -19.97
CA PHE A 50 2.34 14.26 -21.18
C PHE A 50 2.79 13.39 -22.37
N GLU A 51 2.06 13.43 -23.46
CA GLU A 51 2.23 12.60 -24.66
C GLU A 51 2.63 13.45 -25.88
N GLY A 52 3.52 14.44 -25.71
CA GLY A 52 4.04 15.24 -26.82
C GLY A 52 3.03 16.18 -27.49
N GLY A 53 1.91 16.46 -26.85
CA GLY A 53 0.81 17.27 -27.40
C GLY A 53 -0.41 16.47 -27.83
N GLN A 54 -0.27 15.16 -27.99
CA GLN A 54 -1.44 14.26 -28.12
C GLN A 54 -2.25 14.27 -26.81
N MET A 55 -3.59 14.18 -26.94
CA MET A 55 -4.47 14.11 -25.75
C MET A 55 -4.05 12.94 -24.86
N PRO A 56 -3.69 13.19 -23.58
CA PRO A 56 -3.25 12.14 -22.66
C PRO A 56 -4.28 11.04 -22.49
N LEU A 57 -3.86 9.80 -22.33
CA LEU A 57 -4.73 8.63 -22.20
C LEU A 57 -5.81 8.82 -21.13
N LYS A 58 -5.45 9.40 -19.98
CA LYS A 58 -6.39 9.74 -18.88
C LYS A 58 -7.53 10.68 -19.29
N GLN A 59 -7.37 11.43 -20.38
CA GLN A 59 -8.38 12.36 -20.93
C GLN A 59 -9.12 11.78 -22.13
N ARG A 60 -8.47 10.84 -22.87
CA ARG A 60 -9.10 10.16 -24.00
C ARG A 60 -10.13 9.13 -23.57
N LEU A 61 -9.89 8.46 -22.43
CA LEU A 61 -10.80 7.43 -21.93
C LEU A 61 -12.00 8.07 -21.24
N PRO A 62 -13.22 7.63 -21.55
CA PRO A 62 -14.40 8.04 -20.83
C PRO A 62 -14.28 7.69 -19.34
N LYS A 63 -14.69 8.60 -18.47
CA LYS A 63 -14.79 8.32 -17.03
C LYS A 63 -15.98 7.40 -16.78
N PHE A 64 -15.81 6.40 -15.94
CA PHE A 64 -16.87 5.47 -15.59
C PHE A 64 -16.88 5.21 -14.07
N GLY A 65 -18.04 4.78 -13.59
CA GLY A 65 -18.24 4.40 -12.19
C GLY A 65 -18.28 5.59 -11.23
N PHE A 66 -18.48 5.25 -9.97
CA PHE A 66 -18.48 6.17 -8.83
C PHE A 66 -17.85 5.47 -7.61
N THR A 67 -17.41 6.24 -6.65
CA THR A 67 -16.90 5.72 -5.39
C THR A 67 -18.02 5.73 -4.35
N SER A 68 -18.41 4.55 -3.89
CA SER A 68 -19.41 4.41 -2.83
C SER A 68 -18.85 4.91 -1.49
N LEU A 69 -19.53 5.85 -0.84
CA LEU A 69 -19.15 6.34 0.49
C LEU A 69 -19.23 5.22 1.54
N LYS A 70 -20.14 4.25 1.39
CA LYS A 70 -20.22 3.10 2.28
C LYS A 70 -18.99 2.21 2.21
N SER A 71 -18.40 2.04 1.02
CA SER A 71 -17.19 1.22 0.88
C SER A 71 -15.98 1.80 1.62
N LEU A 72 -15.93 3.12 1.81
CA LEU A 72 -14.84 3.78 2.54
C LEU A 72 -14.87 3.51 4.04
N VAL A 73 -16.03 3.16 4.58
CA VAL A 73 -16.23 2.93 6.03
C VAL A 73 -16.60 1.48 6.36
N SER A 74 -16.57 0.61 5.37
CA SER A 74 -16.87 -0.82 5.52
C SER A 74 -15.62 -1.64 5.24
N ALA A 75 -15.39 -2.70 6.03
CA ALA A 75 -14.29 -3.63 5.85
C ALA A 75 -14.75 -5.08 5.88
N GLU A 76 -14.05 -5.93 5.17
CA GLU A 76 -14.16 -7.38 5.29
C GLU A 76 -13.03 -7.88 6.21
N VAL A 77 -13.35 -8.80 7.11
CA VAL A 77 -12.41 -9.43 8.02
C VAL A 77 -12.45 -10.94 7.79
N ARG A 78 -11.28 -11.53 7.62
CA ARG A 78 -11.16 -12.97 7.35
C ARG A 78 -10.99 -13.76 8.65
N LEU A 79 -11.36 -15.05 8.66
CA LEU A 79 -11.24 -15.90 9.86
C LEU A 79 -9.80 -15.98 10.38
N HIS A 80 -8.80 -16.10 9.52
CA HIS A 80 -7.40 -16.13 9.96
C HIS A 80 -6.91 -14.79 10.56
N GLU A 81 -7.50 -13.67 10.17
CA GLU A 81 -7.21 -12.35 10.75
C GLU A 81 -7.77 -12.26 12.17
N ILE A 82 -8.98 -12.81 12.40
CA ILE A 82 -9.56 -12.93 13.74
C ILE A 82 -8.68 -13.80 14.63
N ALA A 83 -8.14 -14.87 14.10
CA ALA A 83 -7.24 -15.76 14.84
C ALA A 83 -5.96 -15.05 15.31
N ALA A 84 -5.53 -13.98 14.64
CA ALA A 84 -4.35 -13.18 14.99
C ALA A 84 -4.62 -12.08 16.04
N VAL A 85 -5.89 -11.78 16.35
CA VAL A 85 -6.24 -10.77 17.37
C VAL A 85 -5.93 -11.32 18.77
N ASN A 86 -5.34 -10.54 19.63
CA ASN A 86 -5.13 -10.90 21.03
C ASN A 86 -6.47 -10.80 21.83
N GLY A 87 -6.79 -11.83 22.62
CA GLY A 87 -7.99 -11.88 23.43
C GLY A 87 -9.08 -12.79 22.88
N ASP A 88 -10.09 -13.09 23.72
CA ASP A 88 -11.18 -14.01 23.40
C ASP A 88 -12.43 -13.28 22.85
N VAL A 89 -12.49 -11.96 23.05
CA VAL A 89 -13.56 -11.11 22.51
C VAL A 89 -12.99 -10.27 21.37
N VAL A 90 -13.64 -10.37 20.22
CA VAL A 90 -13.26 -9.61 19.02
C VAL A 90 -14.38 -8.64 18.68
N ASP A 91 -14.10 -7.37 18.84
CA ASP A 91 -14.96 -6.26 18.50
C ASP A 91 -14.25 -5.33 17.48
N LEU A 92 -14.91 -4.24 17.09
CA LEU A 92 -14.33 -3.27 16.15
C LEU A 92 -13.06 -2.63 16.72
N ALA A 93 -13.01 -2.38 18.03
CA ALA A 93 -11.87 -1.74 18.68
C ALA A 93 -10.64 -2.65 18.69
N SER A 94 -10.80 -3.92 19.07
CA SER A 94 -9.71 -4.92 19.07
C SER A 94 -9.12 -5.15 17.67
N LEU A 95 -9.97 -5.11 16.63
CA LEU A 95 -9.50 -5.19 15.23
C LEU A 95 -8.69 -3.96 14.80
N MET A 96 -9.04 -2.77 15.30
CA MET A 96 -8.27 -1.54 15.06
C MET A 96 -6.94 -1.54 15.80
N GLU A 97 -6.91 -2.00 17.05
CA GLU A 97 -5.69 -2.14 17.85
C GLU A 97 -4.71 -3.15 17.24
N ALA A 98 -5.23 -4.26 16.72
CA ALA A 98 -4.45 -5.25 15.99
C ALA A 98 -4.01 -4.77 14.58
N ASN A 99 -4.39 -3.56 14.15
CA ASN A 99 -4.13 -3.01 12.80
C ASN A 99 -4.66 -3.87 11.65
N ILE A 100 -5.69 -4.66 11.88
CA ILE A 100 -6.37 -5.47 10.85
C ILE A 100 -7.26 -4.57 10.00
N ILE A 101 -7.95 -3.63 10.62
CA ILE A 101 -8.80 -2.66 9.94
C ILE A 101 -8.35 -1.22 10.22
N ALA A 102 -8.63 -0.32 9.27
CA ALA A 102 -8.32 1.09 9.42
C ALA A 102 -9.26 1.76 10.45
N ARG A 103 -8.79 2.80 11.14
CA ARG A 103 -9.57 3.57 12.14
C ARG A 103 -10.80 4.28 11.58
N THR A 104 -10.89 4.42 10.26
CA THR A 104 -12.04 5.03 9.57
C THR A 104 -13.21 4.06 9.38
N VAL A 105 -13.01 2.76 9.61
CA VAL A 105 -14.02 1.71 9.44
C VAL A 105 -15.06 1.80 10.56
N LYS A 106 -16.32 1.80 10.17
CA LYS A 106 -17.48 1.82 11.07
C LYS A 106 -18.24 0.50 11.06
N PHE A 107 -18.12 -0.26 9.98
CA PHE A 107 -18.83 -1.53 9.79
C PHE A 107 -17.82 -2.58 9.32
N ALA A 108 -17.81 -3.71 9.99
CA ALA A 108 -16.99 -4.85 9.57
C ALA A 108 -17.84 -6.10 9.45
N LYS A 109 -17.49 -6.95 8.49
CA LYS A 109 -18.18 -8.22 8.26
C LYS A 109 -17.17 -9.36 8.14
N VAL A 110 -17.39 -10.40 8.94
CA VAL A 110 -16.55 -11.59 8.92
C VAL A 110 -16.92 -12.48 7.75
N VAL A 111 -15.91 -12.86 6.95
CA VAL A 111 -16.06 -13.74 5.79
C VAL A 111 -15.32 -15.05 5.97
N LEU A 112 -15.86 -16.12 5.39
CA LEU A 112 -15.25 -17.46 5.42
C LEU A 112 -14.01 -17.48 4.53
N SER A 113 -12.86 -17.21 5.15
CA SER A 113 -11.54 -17.31 4.49
C SER A 113 -10.47 -17.61 5.53
N GLY A 114 -9.74 -18.70 5.33
CA GLY A 114 -8.80 -19.23 6.32
C GLY A 114 -9.48 -20.07 7.40
N GLU A 115 -8.71 -20.49 8.39
CA GLU A 115 -9.16 -21.36 9.48
C GLU A 115 -9.07 -20.62 10.82
N ILE A 116 -9.96 -20.96 11.72
CA ILE A 116 -9.93 -20.53 13.12
C ILE A 116 -9.83 -21.77 14.01
N THR A 117 -8.83 -21.81 14.87
CA THR A 117 -8.52 -22.97 15.74
C THR A 117 -8.85 -22.72 17.20
N ARG A 118 -9.14 -21.46 17.57
CA ARG A 118 -9.44 -21.07 18.94
C ARG A 118 -10.89 -20.60 19.08
N PRO A 119 -11.53 -20.82 20.25
CA PRO A 119 -12.84 -20.27 20.51
C PRO A 119 -12.75 -18.75 20.65
N VAL A 120 -13.58 -18.01 19.93
CA VAL A 120 -13.61 -16.55 19.93
C VAL A 120 -15.05 -16.06 19.99
N THR A 121 -15.31 -15.04 20.79
CA THR A 121 -16.60 -14.36 20.83
C THR A 121 -16.52 -13.11 19.96
N VAL A 122 -17.23 -13.10 18.85
CA VAL A 122 -17.33 -11.96 17.94
C VAL A 122 -18.50 -11.09 18.37
N LYS A 123 -18.24 -9.79 18.66
CA LYS A 123 -19.25 -8.88 19.20
C LYS A 123 -19.43 -7.64 18.31
N GLY A 124 -20.70 -7.36 17.94
CA GLY A 124 -21.04 -6.18 17.15
C GLY A 124 -20.53 -6.18 15.71
N LEU A 125 -20.14 -7.35 15.18
CA LEU A 125 -19.68 -7.52 13.80
C LEU A 125 -20.62 -8.44 13.05
N GLY A 126 -20.96 -8.09 11.81
CA GLY A 126 -21.72 -8.98 10.95
C GLY A 126 -20.88 -10.21 10.56
N ALA A 127 -21.53 -11.35 10.38
CA ALA A 127 -20.87 -12.56 9.89
C ALA A 127 -21.63 -13.19 8.72
N THR A 128 -20.92 -13.78 7.77
CA THR A 128 -21.54 -14.62 6.74
C THR A 128 -21.98 -15.96 7.34
N LYS A 129 -22.96 -16.62 6.73
CA LYS A 129 -23.47 -17.93 7.21
C LYS A 129 -22.34 -18.94 7.42
N GLY A 130 -21.39 -19.04 6.47
CA GLY A 130 -20.26 -19.95 6.57
C GLY A 130 -19.25 -19.55 7.65
N ALA A 131 -18.99 -18.25 7.83
CA ALA A 131 -18.09 -17.77 8.89
C ALA A 131 -18.69 -18.03 10.28
N ARG A 132 -19.99 -17.80 10.45
CA ARG A 132 -20.70 -18.12 11.70
C ARG A 132 -20.60 -19.60 12.04
N ALA A 133 -20.89 -20.49 11.09
CA ALA A 133 -20.78 -21.93 11.32
C ALA A 133 -19.34 -22.36 11.68
N ALA A 134 -18.32 -21.76 11.06
CA ALA A 134 -16.92 -22.05 11.39
C ALA A 134 -16.52 -21.57 12.79
N ILE A 135 -16.98 -20.39 13.21
CA ILE A 135 -16.74 -19.85 14.55
C ILE A 135 -17.43 -20.71 15.62
N GLU A 136 -18.67 -21.11 15.39
CA GLU A 136 -19.43 -21.99 16.28
C GLU A 136 -18.82 -23.40 16.36
N ALA A 137 -18.33 -23.95 15.25
CA ALA A 137 -17.62 -25.23 15.21
C ALA A 137 -16.29 -25.19 16.02
N ALA A 138 -15.62 -24.03 16.07
CA ALA A 138 -14.46 -23.79 16.90
C ALA A 138 -14.79 -23.51 18.39
N GLY A 139 -16.08 -23.56 18.78
CA GLY A 139 -16.53 -23.30 20.14
C GLY A 139 -16.73 -21.81 20.47
N GLY A 140 -16.70 -20.94 19.49
CA GLY A 140 -16.95 -19.51 19.63
C GLY A 140 -18.42 -19.13 19.55
N LYS A 141 -18.71 -17.82 19.69
CA LYS A 141 -20.05 -17.24 19.56
C LYS A 141 -20.02 -15.99 18.68
N VAL A 142 -21.15 -15.69 18.03
CA VAL A 142 -21.35 -14.45 17.28
C VAL A 142 -22.54 -13.70 17.87
N GLU A 143 -22.26 -12.54 18.46
CA GLU A 143 -23.22 -11.60 19.02
C GLU A 143 -23.31 -10.38 18.11
N GLU A 144 -24.44 -10.20 17.41
CA GLU A 144 -24.70 -9.07 16.50
C GLU A 144 -25.21 -7.85 17.25
#